data_cbefb546a4a97ead93ea88335255a321
#
_entry.id   cbefb546a4a97ead93ea88335255a321
#
_cell.length_a   1.000
_cell.length_b   1.000
_cell.length_c   1.000
_cell.angle_alpha   90.00
_cell.angle_beta   90.00
_cell.angle_gamma   90.00
#
_symmetry.space_group_name_H-M   'P 1'
#
loop_
_entity.id
_entity.type
_entity.pdbx_description
1 polymer ?
#
loop_
_entity_poly.entity_id
_entity_poly.type
_entity_poly.pdbx_seq_one_letter_code
_entity_poly.pdbx_strand_id
1 'polypeptide(L)'
;MAIKYLKKSPKTSSTDDTKTREIVENILKDIEKKKEEGCKELGKKFDKYDGEIIVSKEKIEQIKKNLDQKTKDDVQFSHERVRKFAEAQLKNYGQDFEVELSDGLYAGQKLIPVNTAGCYVPAGRYAHIASAVMSVTTAKVAGVKNILVCSSPKPNVGAHPTIVYTADLCGADVIMNLGGVQAIAAMTNGLFGNAPADILVGPGNQFVAEAKRILFGKVGIDLFAGPTEIAIIADENADAEIVAIDLVGQAEHGYNSPAWLFTTSKDLADKVIKRVPELIAELPELPRTNAEAAWRDYGEVVLCDTDEEIASISDDYAPEHLEVQTKNLEWFHNRLKNYGSLFVGEETTVAYGDKCSGTNHILPTKGAGRYTGGLFVGKFIKTLSFQRMTKKSTELVGAAAARLSRYEGMEAHARTGDVRLKKYGFSN
;
A
#
# COMPACT_ATOMS: atom_id res chain seq x y z
N MET A 1 25.91 -25.51 1.84
CA MET A 1 25.44 -24.79 3.03
C MET A 1 23.95 -25.10 3.18
N ALA A 2 23.55 -25.65 4.28
CA ALA A 2 22.19 -26.19 4.42
C ALA A 2 21.39 -25.30 5.37
N ILE A 3 20.67 -24.34 4.79
CA ILE A 3 19.58 -23.65 5.50
C ILE A 3 18.65 -24.72 6.08
N LYS A 4 18.48 -24.72 7.39
CA LYS A 4 17.71 -25.75 8.09
C LYS A 4 16.39 -25.21 8.58
N TYR A 5 15.29 -25.72 8.05
CA TYR A 5 13.95 -25.44 8.60
C TYR A 5 13.73 -26.26 9.88
N LEU A 6 13.66 -25.60 11.03
CA LEU A 6 13.25 -26.20 12.31
C LEU A 6 11.73 -26.34 12.37
N LYS A 7 11.01 -25.39 11.74
CA LYS A 7 9.59 -25.46 11.42
C LYS A 7 9.41 -25.01 9.98
N LYS A 8 8.72 -25.81 9.16
CA LYS A 8 8.39 -25.47 7.78
C LYS A 8 6.88 -25.37 7.59
N SER A 9 6.44 -24.39 6.85
CA SER A 9 5.03 -24.24 6.50
C SER A 9 4.56 -25.34 5.53
N PRO A 10 3.41 -25.97 5.75
CA PRO A 10 2.80 -26.89 4.78
C PRO A 10 2.13 -26.18 3.61
N LYS A 11 1.88 -24.86 3.70
CA LYS A 11 1.20 -24.06 2.70
C LYS A 11 2.03 -22.85 2.27
N THR A 12 1.85 -22.43 1.03
CA THR A 12 2.34 -21.16 0.49
C THR A 12 1.15 -20.26 0.21
N SER A 13 1.31 -18.92 0.36
CA SER A 13 0.25 -17.99 0.01
C SER A 13 0.02 -18.00 -1.52
N SER A 14 -1.11 -18.58 -1.98
CA SER A 14 -1.49 -18.57 -3.39
C SER A 14 -1.91 -17.17 -3.82
N THR A 15 -1.48 -16.75 -5.02
CA THR A 15 -1.86 -15.47 -5.62
C THR A 15 -3.03 -15.57 -6.59
N ASP A 16 -3.37 -16.77 -7.04
CA ASP A 16 -4.41 -16.99 -8.06
C ASP A 16 -5.62 -17.66 -7.44
N ASP A 17 -6.71 -16.89 -7.35
CA ASP A 17 -8.04 -17.38 -6.98
C ASP A 17 -9.02 -17.04 -8.11
N THR A 18 -9.13 -17.96 -9.08
CA THR A 18 -9.97 -17.82 -10.26
C THR A 18 -11.44 -17.57 -9.87
N LYS A 19 -11.91 -18.16 -8.77
CA LYS A 19 -13.30 -17.95 -8.26
C LYS A 19 -13.47 -16.54 -7.75
N THR A 20 -12.51 -16.01 -6.99
CA THR A 20 -12.54 -14.62 -6.52
C THR A 20 -12.61 -13.67 -7.69
N ARG A 21 -11.82 -13.91 -8.73
CA ARG A 21 -11.82 -13.09 -9.94
C ARG A 21 -13.18 -13.07 -10.65
N GLU A 22 -13.77 -14.22 -10.90
CA GLU A 22 -15.08 -14.33 -11.55
C GLU A 22 -16.17 -13.58 -10.76
N ILE A 23 -16.18 -13.73 -9.43
CA ILE A 23 -17.12 -13.01 -8.56
C ILE A 23 -16.95 -11.51 -8.69
N VAL A 24 -15.70 -11.03 -8.63
CA VAL A 24 -15.40 -9.60 -8.72
C VAL A 24 -15.75 -9.03 -10.10
N GLU A 25 -15.41 -9.71 -11.19
CA GLU A 25 -15.78 -9.29 -12.55
C GLU A 25 -17.29 -9.15 -12.73
N ASN A 26 -18.05 -10.10 -12.19
CA ASN A 26 -19.52 -10.05 -12.26
C ASN A 26 -20.09 -8.87 -11.46
N ILE A 27 -19.55 -8.60 -10.26
CA ILE A 27 -19.94 -7.45 -9.45
C ILE A 27 -19.61 -6.14 -10.19
N LEU A 28 -18.42 -6.01 -10.75
CA LEU A 28 -18.00 -4.82 -11.49
C LEU A 28 -18.90 -4.56 -12.71
N LYS A 29 -19.23 -5.61 -13.49
CA LYS A 29 -20.15 -5.53 -14.64
C LYS A 29 -21.57 -5.13 -14.22
N ASP A 30 -22.06 -5.63 -13.09
CA ASP A 30 -23.38 -5.27 -12.56
C ASP A 30 -23.43 -3.79 -12.15
N ILE A 31 -22.40 -3.32 -11.44
CA ILE A 31 -22.29 -1.90 -11.05
C ILE A 31 -22.12 -0.99 -12.28
N GLU A 32 -21.38 -1.42 -13.31
CA GLU A 32 -21.24 -0.64 -14.54
C GLU A 32 -22.59 -0.36 -15.21
N LYS A 33 -23.51 -1.33 -15.15
CA LYS A 33 -24.88 -1.21 -15.69
C LYS A 33 -25.80 -0.42 -14.78
N LYS A 34 -25.84 -0.76 -13.47
CA LYS A 34 -26.81 -0.23 -12.50
C LYS A 34 -26.32 1.03 -11.79
N LYS A 35 -25.02 1.39 -11.89
CA LYS A 35 -24.41 2.56 -11.26
C LYS A 35 -24.64 2.58 -9.74
N GLU A 36 -25.16 3.68 -9.21
CA GLU A 36 -25.40 3.90 -7.78
C GLU A 36 -26.36 2.88 -7.18
N GLU A 37 -27.39 2.50 -7.93
CA GLU A 37 -28.36 1.51 -7.48
C GLU A 37 -27.70 0.15 -7.25
N GLY A 38 -26.81 -0.28 -8.16
CA GLY A 38 -26.04 -1.51 -7.99
C GLY A 38 -25.18 -1.50 -6.73
N CYS A 39 -24.56 -0.35 -6.41
CA CYS A 39 -23.79 -0.19 -5.16
C CYS A 39 -24.68 -0.32 -3.92
N LYS A 40 -25.89 0.28 -3.94
CA LYS A 40 -26.86 0.21 -2.83
C LYS A 40 -27.40 -1.21 -2.65
N GLU A 41 -27.77 -1.89 -3.72
CA GLU A 41 -28.21 -3.29 -3.68
C GLU A 41 -27.15 -4.20 -3.03
N LEU A 42 -25.89 -4.02 -3.40
CA LEU A 42 -24.77 -4.78 -2.84
C LEU A 42 -24.48 -4.42 -1.38
N GLY A 43 -24.56 -3.13 -1.01
CA GLY A 43 -24.46 -2.68 0.38
C GLY A 43 -25.55 -3.31 1.24
N LYS A 44 -26.79 -3.34 0.77
CA LYS A 44 -27.90 -4.03 1.46
C LYS A 44 -27.66 -5.53 1.57
N LYS A 45 -27.15 -6.16 0.53
CA LYS A 45 -26.91 -7.61 0.48
C LYS A 45 -25.77 -8.06 1.39
N PHE A 46 -24.61 -7.38 1.31
CA PHE A 46 -23.39 -7.82 1.96
C PHE A 46 -23.15 -7.16 3.31
N ASP A 47 -23.39 -5.84 3.40
CA ASP A 47 -23.15 -5.06 4.62
C ASP A 47 -24.43 -4.94 5.47
N LYS A 48 -25.61 -5.39 4.95
CA LYS A 48 -26.95 -5.20 5.54
C LYS A 48 -27.21 -3.74 5.89
N TYR A 49 -26.79 -2.85 5.01
CA TYR A 49 -26.89 -1.42 5.17
C TYR A 49 -27.73 -0.82 4.01
N ASP A 50 -28.76 -0.07 4.36
CA ASP A 50 -29.66 0.62 3.44
C ASP A 50 -29.83 2.11 3.78
N GLY A 51 -28.92 2.65 4.59
CA GLY A 51 -28.87 4.08 4.93
C GLY A 51 -28.16 4.93 3.87
N GLU A 52 -27.95 6.19 4.23
CA GLU A 52 -27.28 7.16 3.37
C GLU A 52 -25.84 6.78 3.06
N ILE A 53 -25.48 6.81 1.79
CA ILE A 53 -24.13 6.44 1.35
C ILE A 53 -23.11 7.53 1.73
N ILE A 54 -23.42 8.81 1.51
CA ILE A 54 -22.54 9.91 1.91
C ILE A 54 -22.75 10.20 3.39
N VAL A 55 -21.67 10.23 4.15
CA VAL A 55 -21.71 10.68 5.55
C VAL A 55 -21.86 12.21 5.57
N SER A 56 -22.99 12.71 6.12
CA SER A 56 -23.24 14.15 6.13
C SER A 56 -22.32 14.88 7.11
N LYS A 57 -22.14 16.18 6.88
CA LYS A 57 -21.36 17.06 7.78
C LYS A 57 -21.93 17.08 9.20
N GLU A 58 -23.26 17.08 9.32
CA GLU A 58 -23.96 17.05 10.61
C GLU A 58 -23.64 15.76 11.36
N LYS A 59 -23.59 14.62 10.64
CA LYS A 59 -23.22 13.33 11.23
C LYS A 59 -21.76 13.32 11.68
N ILE A 60 -20.84 13.90 10.90
CA ILE A 60 -19.43 14.04 11.28
C ILE A 60 -19.30 14.87 12.55
N GLU A 61 -19.96 16.01 12.64
CA GLU A 61 -19.93 16.86 13.83
C GLU A 61 -20.55 16.18 15.06
N GLN A 62 -21.60 15.40 14.87
CA GLN A 62 -22.19 14.59 15.96
C GLN A 62 -21.18 13.53 16.47
N ILE A 63 -20.47 12.86 15.54
CA ILE A 63 -19.44 11.88 15.91
C ILE A 63 -18.31 12.58 16.68
N LYS A 64 -17.82 13.72 16.20
CA LYS A 64 -16.79 14.52 16.88
C LYS A 64 -17.16 14.86 18.32
N LYS A 65 -18.42 15.23 18.57
CA LYS A 65 -18.90 15.56 19.92
C LYS A 65 -18.94 14.34 20.84
N ASN A 66 -19.32 13.18 20.31
CA ASN A 66 -19.56 11.97 21.10
C ASN A 66 -18.33 11.09 21.30
N LEU A 67 -17.26 11.28 20.52
CA LEU A 67 -16.05 10.50 20.66
C LEU A 67 -15.27 10.98 21.90
N ASP A 68 -14.78 10.03 22.70
CA ASP A 68 -14.00 10.33 23.89
C ASP A 68 -12.67 11.04 23.57
N GLN A 69 -12.20 11.85 24.52
CA GLN A 69 -11.02 12.69 24.30
C GLN A 69 -9.75 11.85 24.11
N LYS A 70 -9.60 10.74 24.85
CA LYS A 70 -8.41 9.89 24.75
C LYS A 70 -8.26 9.29 23.35
N THR A 71 -9.35 8.80 22.76
CA THR A 71 -9.36 8.31 21.38
C THR A 71 -8.97 9.41 20.39
N LYS A 72 -9.48 10.64 20.58
CA LYS A 72 -9.08 11.79 19.73
C LYS A 72 -7.59 12.10 19.85
N ASP A 73 -7.06 12.10 21.06
CA ASP A 73 -5.65 12.38 21.33
C ASP A 73 -4.75 11.31 20.68
N ASP A 74 -5.13 10.02 20.77
CA ASP A 74 -4.37 8.92 20.16
C ASP A 74 -4.40 8.98 18.62
N VAL A 75 -5.54 9.36 18.02
CA VAL A 75 -5.64 9.57 16.56
C VAL A 75 -4.81 10.78 16.13
N GLN A 76 -4.87 11.87 16.89
CA GLN A 76 -4.07 13.08 16.62
C GLN A 76 -2.57 12.76 16.70
N PHE A 77 -2.16 12.02 17.72
CA PHE A 77 -0.78 11.57 17.91
C PHE A 77 -0.25 10.74 16.71
N SER A 78 -1.09 9.83 16.17
CA SER A 78 -0.78 9.07 14.96
C SER A 78 -0.68 9.99 13.73
N HIS A 79 -1.69 10.83 13.52
CA HIS A 79 -1.79 11.74 12.39
C HIS A 79 -0.56 12.67 12.28
N GLU A 80 -0.15 13.29 13.37
CA GLU A 80 0.99 14.21 13.39
C GLU A 80 2.29 13.54 12.95
N ARG A 81 2.54 12.28 13.34
CA ARG A 81 3.75 11.54 12.99
C ARG A 81 3.74 11.09 11.53
N VAL A 82 2.63 10.53 11.09
CA VAL A 82 2.47 10.13 9.68
C VAL A 82 2.60 11.36 8.77
N ARG A 83 1.99 12.48 9.15
CA ARG A 83 2.09 13.73 8.42
C ARG A 83 3.54 14.23 8.34
N LYS A 84 4.23 14.29 9.49
CA LYS A 84 5.64 14.71 9.54
C LYS A 84 6.54 13.85 8.67
N PHE A 85 6.32 12.52 8.68
CA PHE A 85 7.07 11.60 7.83
C PHE A 85 6.75 11.80 6.35
N ALA A 86 5.48 11.92 5.98
CA ALA A 86 5.05 12.21 4.61
C ALA A 86 5.59 13.55 4.08
N GLU A 87 5.62 14.60 4.91
CA GLU A 87 6.22 15.90 4.58
C GLU A 87 7.73 15.78 4.34
N ALA A 88 8.43 14.96 5.13
CA ALA A 88 9.85 14.67 4.91
C ALA A 88 10.06 13.89 3.60
N GLN A 89 9.19 12.92 3.28
CA GLN A 89 9.22 12.22 2.00
C GLN A 89 9.01 13.19 0.83
N LEU A 90 8.02 14.07 0.90
CA LEU A 90 7.73 15.04 -0.16
C LEU A 90 8.91 15.98 -0.39
N LYS A 91 9.51 16.49 0.67
CA LYS A 91 10.70 17.36 0.60
C LYS A 91 11.87 16.70 -0.11
N ASN A 92 12.04 15.38 0.04
CA ASN A 92 13.14 14.62 -0.55
C ASN A 92 12.76 13.84 -1.83
N TYR A 93 11.50 13.92 -2.29
CA TYR A 93 11.04 13.19 -3.48
C TYR A 93 11.63 13.71 -4.78
N GLY A 94 11.97 14.99 -4.83
CA GLY A 94 12.54 15.66 -6.00
C GLY A 94 11.89 17.01 -6.27
N GLN A 95 12.31 17.63 -7.35
CA GLN A 95 11.84 18.95 -7.78
C GLN A 95 11.57 18.94 -9.28
N ASP A 96 10.79 19.91 -9.74
CA ASP A 96 10.72 20.24 -11.15
C ASP A 96 12.11 20.67 -11.62
N PHE A 97 12.52 20.22 -12.80
CA PHE A 97 13.77 20.64 -13.40
C PHE A 97 13.67 20.76 -14.91
N GLU A 98 14.57 21.53 -15.48
CA GLU A 98 14.85 21.60 -16.91
C GLU A 98 16.37 21.56 -17.11
N VAL A 99 16.84 20.80 -18.10
CA VAL A 99 18.24 20.68 -18.49
C VAL A 99 18.39 20.88 -19.97
N GLU A 100 19.41 21.60 -20.37
CA GLU A 100 19.83 21.73 -21.75
C GLU A 100 20.64 20.50 -22.17
N LEU A 101 20.12 19.71 -23.11
CA LEU A 101 20.77 18.49 -23.61
C LEU A 101 21.78 18.78 -24.73
N SER A 102 21.50 19.80 -25.51
CA SER A 102 22.40 20.37 -26.51
C SER A 102 21.93 21.80 -26.83
N ASP A 103 22.75 22.57 -27.51
CA ASP A 103 22.46 23.99 -27.86
C ASP A 103 21.01 24.17 -28.33
N GLY A 104 20.18 24.77 -27.47
CA GLY A 104 18.77 25.07 -27.73
C GLY A 104 17.80 23.90 -27.68
N LEU A 105 18.22 22.70 -27.20
CA LEU A 105 17.35 21.55 -26.89
C LEU A 105 17.23 21.37 -25.38
N TYR A 106 16.06 21.51 -24.87
CA TYR A 106 15.75 21.40 -23.45
C TYR A 106 14.79 20.25 -23.17
N ALA A 107 15.05 19.50 -22.13
CA ALA A 107 14.13 18.52 -21.56
C ALA A 107 13.94 18.79 -20.07
N GLY A 108 12.76 18.48 -19.54
CA GLY A 108 12.48 18.69 -18.15
C GLY A 108 11.43 17.74 -17.61
N GLN A 109 11.23 17.85 -16.32
CA GLN A 109 10.28 17.05 -15.54
C GLN A 109 9.43 17.96 -14.67
N LYS A 110 8.15 17.61 -14.55
CA LYS A 110 7.21 18.22 -13.60
C LYS A 110 6.62 17.18 -12.69
N LEU A 111 6.49 17.50 -11.44
CA LEU A 111 5.85 16.69 -10.41
C LEU A 111 4.44 17.23 -10.18
N ILE A 112 3.43 16.50 -10.62
CA ILE A 112 2.04 16.95 -10.57
C ILE A 112 1.20 15.93 -9.81
N PRO A 113 0.59 16.31 -8.66
CA PRO A 113 -0.33 15.42 -7.94
C PRO A 113 -1.49 14.95 -8.83
N VAL A 114 -2.01 13.77 -8.55
CA VAL A 114 -3.31 13.33 -9.10
C VAL A 114 -4.41 14.25 -8.58
N ASN A 115 -5.53 14.34 -9.29
CA ASN A 115 -6.64 15.20 -8.84
C ASN A 115 -7.47 14.54 -7.75
N THR A 116 -7.75 13.24 -7.89
CA THR A 116 -8.67 12.52 -7.00
C THR A 116 -8.05 11.21 -6.53
N ALA A 117 -8.01 11.01 -5.21
CA ALA A 117 -7.61 9.74 -4.59
C ALA A 117 -8.81 9.05 -3.94
N GLY A 118 -8.97 7.76 -4.19
CA GLY A 118 -9.92 6.90 -3.51
C GLY A 118 -9.22 6.08 -2.43
N CYS A 119 -9.50 6.38 -1.16
CA CYS A 119 -8.93 5.72 0.01
C CYS A 119 -9.90 4.66 0.55
N TYR A 120 -9.55 3.40 0.44
CA TYR A 120 -10.33 2.31 1.03
C TYR A 120 -9.84 2.03 2.45
N VAL A 121 -10.75 2.13 3.43
CA VAL A 121 -10.46 1.89 4.85
C VAL A 121 -11.24 0.66 5.32
N PRO A 122 -10.57 -0.48 5.59
CA PRO A 122 -11.27 -1.68 6.02
C PRO A 122 -11.95 -1.51 7.39
N ALA A 123 -13.18 -2.06 7.53
CA ALA A 123 -13.93 -2.06 8.79
C ALA A 123 -14.74 -3.35 8.99
N GLY A 124 -14.38 -4.45 8.33
CA GLY A 124 -15.10 -5.72 8.43
C GLY A 124 -14.88 -6.42 9.77
N ARG A 125 -13.79 -7.17 9.88
CA ARG A 125 -13.41 -7.91 11.09
C ARG A 125 -12.95 -6.99 12.20
N TYR A 126 -12.07 -6.03 11.86
CA TYR A 126 -11.53 -4.99 12.73
C TYR A 126 -11.74 -3.61 12.11
N ALA A 127 -11.87 -2.57 12.95
CA ALA A 127 -11.90 -1.18 12.49
C ALA A 127 -10.48 -0.67 12.30
N HIS A 128 -10.01 -0.60 11.05
CA HIS A 128 -8.65 -0.18 10.74
C HIS A 128 -8.51 1.35 10.72
N ILE A 129 -8.60 1.97 11.90
CA ILE A 129 -8.53 3.43 12.10
C ILE A 129 -7.26 4.01 11.49
N ALA A 130 -6.12 3.36 11.76
CA ALA A 130 -4.82 3.79 11.26
C ALA A 130 -4.74 3.81 9.73
N SER A 131 -5.48 2.95 9.01
CA SER A 131 -5.50 2.98 7.55
C SER A 131 -6.10 4.28 6.99
N ALA A 132 -7.03 4.91 7.72
CA ALA A 132 -7.50 6.25 7.36
C ALA A 132 -6.40 7.30 7.55
N VAL A 133 -5.65 7.24 8.66
CA VAL A 133 -4.48 8.12 8.86
C VAL A 133 -3.47 7.93 7.72
N MET A 134 -3.07 6.69 7.44
CA MET A 134 -2.02 6.36 6.46
C MET A 134 -2.36 6.79 5.03
N SER A 135 -3.59 6.53 4.59
CA SER A 135 -4.00 6.83 3.22
C SER A 135 -4.35 8.31 3.02
N VAL A 136 -5.20 8.87 3.88
CA VAL A 136 -5.72 10.24 3.72
C VAL A 136 -4.64 11.29 3.97
N THR A 137 -3.86 11.15 5.06
CA THR A 137 -2.79 12.09 5.37
C THR A 137 -1.73 12.12 4.26
N THR A 138 -1.32 10.95 3.78
CA THR A 138 -0.30 10.87 2.71
C THR A 138 -0.79 11.49 1.41
N ALA A 139 -2.06 11.26 1.02
CA ALA A 139 -2.69 11.89 -0.13
C ALA A 139 -2.76 13.43 0.04
N LYS A 140 -3.13 13.90 1.23
CA LYS A 140 -3.25 15.34 1.53
C LYS A 140 -1.90 16.04 1.45
N VAL A 141 -0.85 15.45 2.03
CA VAL A 141 0.52 15.98 1.98
C VAL A 141 1.06 15.98 0.54
N ALA A 142 0.73 14.97 -0.25
CA ALA A 142 1.11 14.92 -1.67
C ALA A 142 0.42 16.01 -2.53
N GLY A 143 -0.59 16.71 -2.00
CA GLY A 143 -1.29 17.80 -2.70
C GLY A 143 -2.51 17.34 -3.51
N VAL A 144 -3.05 16.15 -3.24
CA VAL A 144 -4.31 15.69 -3.86
C VAL A 144 -5.46 16.60 -3.47
N LYS A 145 -6.26 17.01 -4.46
CA LYS A 145 -7.34 18.00 -4.26
C LYS A 145 -8.63 17.36 -3.73
N ASN A 146 -8.97 16.16 -4.23
CA ASN A 146 -10.20 15.45 -3.87
C ASN A 146 -9.83 14.11 -3.25
N ILE A 147 -10.18 13.90 -1.99
CA ILE A 147 -9.88 12.67 -1.26
C ILE A 147 -11.18 12.01 -0.85
N LEU A 148 -11.50 10.89 -1.50
CA LEU A 148 -12.68 10.09 -1.24
C LEU A 148 -12.30 8.95 -0.30
N VAL A 149 -13.09 8.74 0.75
CA VAL A 149 -12.90 7.63 1.69
C VAL A 149 -14.11 6.72 1.63
N CYS A 150 -13.87 5.41 1.46
CA CYS A 150 -14.91 4.39 1.62
C CYS A 150 -14.55 3.47 2.79
N SER A 151 -15.53 3.17 3.62
CA SER A 151 -15.41 2.18 4.70
C SER A 151 -16.69 1.37 4.82
N SER A 152 -16.54 0.04 5.08
CA SER A 152 -17.69 -0.86 5.22
C SER A 152 -18.58 -0.41 6.37
N PRO A 153 -19.88 -0.18 6.12
CA PRO A 153 -20.81 0.21 7.15
C PRO A 153 -21.22 -0.98 8.02
N LYS A 154 -21.64 -0.68 9.25
CA LYS A 154 -22.39 -1.60 10.10
C LYS A 154 -23.90 -1.29 10.01
N PRO A 155 -24.77 -2.31 10.13
CA PRO A 155 -26.22 -2.10 10.12
C PRO A 155 -26.63 -0.99 11.10
N ASN A 156 -27.50 -0.08 10.67
CA ASN A 156 -28.07 1.03 11.45
C ASN A 156 -27.04 2.07 12.00
N VAL A 157 -25.75 1.91 11.73
CA VAL A 157 -24.68 2.80 12.25
C VAL A 157 -23.99 3.57 11.13
N GLY A 158 -23.71 2.89 10.01
CA GLY A 158 -22.82 3.37 8.96
C GLY A 158 -21.37 2.99 9.23
N ALA A 159 -20.43 3.71 8.62
CA ALA A 159 -19.01 3.51 8.86
C ALA A 159 -18.65 3.74 10.35
N HIS A 160 -17.61 3.04 10.81
CA HIS A 160 -17.21 3.12 12.23
C HIS A 160 -16.93 4.58 12.64
N PRO A 161 -17.54 5.08 13.74
CA PRO A 161 -17.43 6.51 14.12
C PRO A 161 -15.99 7.02 14.20
N THR A 162 -15.08 6.23 14.77
CA THR A 162 -13.66 6.62 14.87
C THR A 162 -13.00 6.69 13.49
N ILE A 163 -13.36 5.82 12.52
CA ILE A 163 -12.86 5.92 11.14
C ILE A 163 -13.36 7.21 10.48
N VAL A 164 -14.64 7.55 10.66
CA VAL A 164 -15.22 8.79 10.13
C VAL A 164 -14.51 10.02 10.71
N TYR A 165 -14.33 10.06 12.04
CA TYR A 165 -13.58 11.11 12.72
C TYR A 165 -12.16 11.23 12.17
N THR A 166 -11.46 10.11 12.05
CA THR A 166 -10.06 10.07 11.59
C THR A 166 -9.93 10.54 10.15
N ALA A 167 -10.80 10.08 9.26
CA ALA A 167 -10.79 10.48 7.86
C ALA A 167 -11.02 12.00 7.71
N ASP A 168 -11.97 12.55 8.44
CA ASP A 168 -12.24 13.99 8.45
C ASP A 168 -11.06 14.79 9.02
N LEU A 169 -10.50 14.38 10.17
CA LEU A 169 -9.30 14.99 10.77
C LEU A 169 -8.12 15.01 9.80
N CYS A 170 -7.89 13.93 9.06
CA CYS A 170 -6.80 13.81 8.09
C CYS A 170 -7.04 14.59 6.80
N GLY A 171 -8.26 15.11 6.56
CA GLY A 171 -8.59 15.97 5.45
C GLY A 171 -9.28 15.27 4.28
N ALA A 172 -10.07 14.22 4.51
CA ALA A 172 -10.97 13.66 3.52
C ALA A 172 -12.06 14.67 3.11
N ASP A 173 -12.35 14.75 1.81
CA ASP A 173 -13.37 15.63 1.29
C ASP A 173 -14.76 14.96 1.29
N VAL A 174 -14.80 13.65 1.07
CA VAL A 174 -16.03 12.84 1.08
C VAL A 174 -15.78 11.51 1.78
N ILE A 175 -16.71 11.13 2.66
CA ILE A 175 -16.70 9.83 3.34
C ILE A 175 -17.96 9.07 2.97
N MET A 176 -17.81 7.82 2.52
CA MET A 176 -18.89 6.97 2.03
C MET A 176 -19.04 5.68 2.84
N ASN A 177 -20.26 5.36 3.19
CA ASN A 177 -20.69 4.12 3.83
C ASN A 177 -20.77 2.98 2.78
N LEU A 178 -19.63 2.60 2.23
CA LEU A 178 -19.51 1.53 1.25
C LEU A 178 -18.30 0.64 1.56
N GLY A 179 -18.49 -0.68 1.51
CA GLY A 179 -17.44 -1.68 1.66
C GLY A 179 -17.20 -2.46 0.37
N GLY A 180 -16.21 -3.35 0.39
CA GLY A 180 -15.98 -4.34 -0.66
C GLY A 180 -15.76 -3.80 -2.07
N VAL A 181 -16.10 -4.61 -3.05
CA VAL A 181 -15.93 -4.31 -4.49
C VAL A 181 -16.75 -3.09 -4.91
N GLN A 182 -17.95 -2.92 -4.33
CA GLN A 182 -18.82 -1.79 -4.66
C GLN A 182 -18.21 -0.44 -4.26
N ALA A 183 -17.44 -0.38 -3.18
CA ALA A 183 -16.69 0.82 -2.79
C ALA A 183 -15.61 1.18 -3.83
N ILE A 184 -14.84 0.18 -4.26
CA ILE A 184 -13.80 0.32 -5.29
C ILE A 184 -14.42 0.80 -6.61
N ALA A 185 -15.52 0.18 -7.04
CA ALA A 185 -16.23 0.57 -8.24
C ALA A 185 -16.83 1.98 -8.16
N ALA A 186 -17.42 2.36 -7.02
CA ALA A 186 -17.99 3.68 -6.80
C ALA A 186 -16.94 4.78 -6.93
N MET A 187 -15.78 4.63 -6.27
CA MET A 187 -14.67 5.58 -6.37
C MET A 187 -14.11 5.65 -7.80
N THR A 188 -13.92 4.50 -8.47
CA THR A 188 -13.37 4.45 -9.85
C THR A 188 -14.28 5.14 -10.85
N ASN A 189 -15.61 5.00 -10.70
CA ASN A 189 -16.57 5.53 -11.67
C ASN A 189 -17.16 6.90 -11.26
N GLY A 190 -16.73 7.50 -10.16
CA GLY A 190 -17.21 8.79 -9.70
C GLY A 190 -18.70 8.79 -9.35
N LEU A 191 -19.18 7.74 -8.68
CA LEU A 191 -20.59 7.63 -8.32
C LEU A 191 -20.93 8.50 -7.11
N PHE A 192 -22.22 8.72 -6.87
CA PHE A 192 -22.75 9.54 -5.78
C PHE A 192 -22.30 11.00 -5.85
N GLY A 193 -22.21 11.54 -7.07
CA GLY A 193 -21.85 12.94 -7.31
C GLY A 193 -20.38 13.27 -7.12
N ASN A 194 -19.51 12.27 -7.02
CA ASN A 194 -18.06 12.46 -6.85
C ASN A 194 -17.32 12.51 -8.19
N ALA A 195 -16.11 13.08 -8.19
CA ALA A 195 -15.18 12.92 -9.29
C ALA A 195 -14.62 11.48 -9.31
N PRO A 196 -14.37 10.88 -10.49
CA PRO A 196 -13.69 9.60 -10.59
C PRO A 196 -12.30 9.66 -9.95
N ALA A 197 -11.91 8.61 -9.22
CA ALA A 197 -10.58 8.50 -8.67
C ALA A 197 -9.53 8.27 -9.77
N ASP A 198 -8.41 8.99 -9.70
CA ASP A 198 -7.23 8.74 -10.53
C ASP A 198 -6.38 7.60 -9.96
N ILE A 199 -6.42 7.42 -8.64
CA ILE A 199 -5.72 6.35 -7.93
C ILE A 199 -6.56 5.79 -6.79
N LEU A 200 -6.51 4.48 -6.57
CA LEU A 200 -7.10 3.77 -5.44
C LEU A 200 -6.00 3.30 -4.50
N VAL A 201 -6.14 3.61 -3.22
CA VAL A 201 -5.19 3.23 -2.18
C VAL A 201 -5.89 2.59 -0.99
N GLY A 202 -5.14 1.84 -0.22
CA GLY A 202 -5.61 1.19 1.00
C GLY A 202 -5.62 -0.33 0.91
N PRO A 203 -5.42 -1.01 2.06
CA PRO A 203 -5.48 -2.46 2.16
C PRO A 203 -6.93 -2.94 2.10
N GLY A 204 -7.13 -4.21 1.80
CA GLY A 204 -8.46 -4.81 1.78
C GLY A 204 -8.41 -6.34 1.73
N ASN A 205 -9.56 -6.98 1.82
CA ASN A 205 -9.64 -8.41 1.63
C ASN A 205 -9.36 -8.81 0.17
N GLN A 206 -9.30 -10.11 -0.10
CA GLN A 206 -9.02 -10.66 -1.43
C GLN A 206 -9.92 -10.09 -2.55
N PHE A 207 -11.19 -9.79 -2.28
CA PHE A 207 -12.12 -9.22 -3.27
C PHE A 207 -11.79 -7.75 -3.58
N VAL A 208 -11.41 -6.97 -2.58
CA VAL A 208 -10.97 -5.58 -2.74
C VAL A 208 -9.66 -5.53 -3.50
N ALA A 209 -8.69 -6.39 -3.14
CA ALA A 209 -7.41 -6.51 -3.83
C ALA A 209 -7.60 -6.90 -5.30
N GLU A 210 -8.47 -7.87 -5.57
CA GLU A 210 -8.78 -8.32 -6.93
C GLU A 210 -9.52 -7.25 -7.75
N ALA A 211 -10.43 -6.49 -7.13
CA ALA A 211 -11.09 -5.36 -7.80
C ALA A 211 -10.09 -4.27 -8.21
N LYS A 212 -9.14 -3.92 -7.33
CA LYS A 212 -8.03 -3.02 -7.66
C LYS A 212 -7.20 -3.57 -8.83
N ARG A 213 -6.87 -4.87 -8.81
CA ARG A 213 -6.10 -5.52 -9.88
C ARG A 213 -6.80 -5.49 -11.23
N ILE A 214 -8.11 -5.78 -11.28
CA ILE A 214 -8.90 -5.77 -12.52
C ILE A 214 -9.01 -4.34 -13.08
N LEU A 215 -9.16 -3.35 -12.22
CA LEU A 215 -9.34 -1.95 -12.61
C LEU A 215 -8.02 -1.21 -12.88
N PHE A 216 -6.88 -1.82 -12.55
CA PHE A 216 -5.58 -1.22 -12.87
C PHE A 216 -5.44 -0.99 -14.37
N GLY A 217 -5.00 0.22 -14.74
CA GLY A 217 -4.97 0.70 -16.12
C GLY A 217 -6.12 1.66 -16.44
N LYS A 218 -7.34 1.41 -15.92
CA LYS A 218 -8.42 2.40 -15.91
C LYS A 218 -8.23 3.42 -14.78
N VAL A 219 -7.71 2.97 -13.65
CA VAL A 219 -7.37 3.76 -12.47
C VAL A 219 -6.01 3.28 -11.94
N GLY A 220 -5.20 4.17 -11.38
CA GLY A 220 -3.97 3.78 -10.69
C GLY A 220 -4.28 3.03 -9.39
N ILE A 221 -3.30 2.25 -8.92
CA ILE A 221 -3.36 1.63 -7.59
C ILE A 221 -2.05 1.87 -6.84
N ASP A 222 -2.11 1.87 -5.52
CA ASP A 222 -0.92 1.98 -4.65
C ASP A 222 0.03 0.79 -4.87
N LEU A 223 -0.48 -0.41 -4.60
CA LEU A 223 0.21 -1.68 -4.71
C LEU A 223 -0.80 -2.83 -4.66
N PHE A 224 -0.34 -4.03 -4.94
CA PHE A 224 -1.09 -5.25 -4.72
C PHE A 224 -0.74 -5.81 -3.33
N ALA A 225 -1.71 -5.83 -2.42
CA ALA A 225 -1.56 -6.40 -1.09
C ALA A 225 -2.38 -7.69 -0.96
N GLY A 226 -1.75 -8.75 -0.50
CA GLY A 226 -2.39 -9.99 -0.08
C GLY A 226 -2.54 -10.05 1.45
N PRO A 227 -2.54 -11.27 2.03
CA PRO A 227 -2.46 -11.46 3.47
C PRO A 227 -1.19 -10.80 4.03
N THR A 228 -1.31 -10.21 5.21
CA THR A 228 -0.17 -9.56 5.87
C THR A 228 0.87 -10.58 6.30
N GLU A 229 2.14 -10.17 6.31
CA GLU A 229 3.32 -11.00 6.54
C GLU A 229 4.26 -10.35 7.54
N ILE A 230 4.94 -11.17 8.35
CA ILE A 230 6.07 -10.72 9.17
C ILE A 230 7.26 -11.68 9.00
N ALA A 231 8.46 -11.11 8.94
CA ALA A 231 9.70 -11.83 9.17
C ALA A 231 10.46 -11.16 10.31
N ILE A 232 11.06 -11.96 11.18
CA ILE A 232 11.94 -11.48 12.24
C ILE A 232 13.32 -12.10 12.02
N ILE A 233 14.34 -11.26 12.02
CA ILE A 233 15.74 -11.65 12.07
C ILE A 233 16.19 -11.47 13.52
N ALA A 234 16.66 -12.54 14.16
CA ALA A 234 17.07 -12.49 15.56
C ALA A 234 18.28 -13.38 15.83
N ASP A 235 19.17 -12.96 16.72
CA ASP A 235 20.33 -13.74 17.17
C ASP A 235 20.16 -14.19 18.66
N GLU A 236 21.21 -14.69 19.26
CA GLU A 236 21.22 -15.15 20.66
C GLU A 236 21.00 -14.02 21.69
N ASN A 237 21.09 -12.76 21.27
CA ASN A 237 20.90 -11.60 22.16
C ASN A 237 19.43 -11.16 22.23
N ALA A 238 18.59 -11.60 21.31
CA ALA A 238 17.18 -11.26 21.28
C ALA A 238 16.40 -11.94 22.42
N ASP A 239 15.37 -11.24 22.92
CA ASP A 239 14.45 -11.80 23.88
C ASP A 239 13.42 -12.72 23.19
N ALA A 240 13.40 -14.01 23.55
CA ALA A 240 12.49 -14.98 22.96
C ALA A 240 11.01 -14.66 23.19
N GLU A 241 10.64 -13.98 24.30
CA GLU A 241 9.28 -13.53 24.59
C GLU A 241 8.85 -12.42 23.61
N ILE A 242 9.74 -11.43 23.37
CA ILE A 242 9.49 -10.34 22.42
C ILE A 242 9.34 -10.90 21.00
N VAL A 243 10.30 -11.72 20.55
CA VAL A 243 10.23 -12.36 19.23
C VAL A 243 8.94 -13.17 19.06
N ALA A 244 8.55 -13.94 20.06
CA ALA A 244 7.35 -14.78 19.98
C ALA A 244 6.07 -13.97 19.93
N ILE A 245 5.93 -12.90 20.75
CA ILE A 245 4.73 -12.07 20.76
C ILE A 245 4.60 -11.23 19.49
N ASP A 246 5.70 -10.75 18.89
CA ASP A 246 5.68 -10.02 17.62
C ASP A 246 5.21 -10.92 16.46
N LEU A 247 5.66 -12.18 16.41
CA LEU A 247 5.15 -13.17 15.44
C LEU A 247 3.64 -13.43 15.63
N VAL A 248 3.18 -13.57 16.88
CA VAL A 248 1.76 -13.78 17.21
C VAL A 248 0.92 -12.56 16.87
N GLY A 249 1.42 -11.36 17.16
CA GLY A 249 0.75 -10.09 16.86
C GLY A 249 0.43 -9.93 15.38
N GLN A 250 1.26 -10.48 14.49
CA GLN A 250 0.98 -10.46 13.06
C GLN A 250 0.10 -11.64 12.63
N ALA A 251 0.29 -12.82 13.21
CA ALA A 251 -0.50 -14.00 12.89
C ALA A 251 -2.00 -13.84 13.22
N GLU A 252 -2.38 -13.01 14.20
CA GLU A 252 -3.78 -12.75 14.56
C GLU A 252 -4.60 -12.04 13.48
N HIS A 253 -3.96 -11.35 12.53
CA HIS A 253 -4.65 -10.62 11.46
C HIS A 253 -5.50 -11.52 10.56
N GLY A 254 -5.06 -12.77 10.34
CA GLY A 254 -5.83 -13.71 9.52
C GLY A 254 -5.25 -15.11 9.48
N TYR A 255 -6.09 -16.08 9.21
CA TYR A 255 -5.74 -17.50 9.15
C TYR A 255 -4.63 -17.85 8.14
N ASN A 256 -4.29 -16.94 7.24
CA ASN A 256 -3.32 -17.11 6.16
C ASN A 256 -2.21 -16.05 6.19
N SER A 257 -1.92 -15.48 7.37
CA SER A 257 -0.85 -14.51 7.59
C SER A 257 0.47 -15.22 7.88
N PRO A 258 1.47 -15.19 6.97
CA PRO A 258 2.77 -15.80 7.22
C PRO A 258 3.53 -15.11 8.36
N ALA A 259 4.21 -15.91 9.17
CA ALA A 259 5.06 -15.44 10.26
C ALA A 259 6.36 -16.26 10.27
N TRP A 260 7.50 -15.58 10.02
CA TRP A 260 8.79 -16.22 9.78
C TRP A 260 9.84 -15.73 10.77
N LEU A 261 10.63 -16.66 11.29
CA LEU A 261 11.83 -16.37 12.09
C LEU A 261 13.07 -16.86 11.35
N PHE A 262 14.03 -15.98 11.14
CA PHE A 262 15.36 -16.29 10.62
C PHE A 262 16.39 -16.04 11.72
N THR A 263 17.17 -17.07 12.10
CA THR A 263 18.08 -16.96 13.23
C THR A 263 19.34 -17.80 13.07
N THR A 264 20.42 -17.36 13.68
CA THR A 264 21.65 -18.18 13.88
C THR A 264 21.62 -18.95 15.20
N SER A 265 20.68 -18.64 16.11
CA SER A 265 20.59 -19.25 17.43
C SER A 265 19.56 -20.37 17.49
N LYS A 266 20.04 -21.62 17.63
CA LYS A 266 19.14 -22.75 17.83
C LYS A 266 18.36 -22.66 19.15
N ASP A 267 18.99 -22.17 20.20
CA ASP A 267 18.38 -22.02 21.52
C ASP A 267 17.21 -21.02 21.47
N LEU A 268 17.42 -19.87 20.83
CA LEU A 268 16.35 -18.89 20.59
C LEU A 268 15.19 -19.52 19.77
N ALA A 269 15.52 -20.21 18.68
CA ALA A 269 14.52 -20.85 17.84
C ALA A 269 13.66 -21.85 18.62
N ASP A 270 14.28 -22.73 19.42
CA ASP A 270 13.57 -23.72 20.23
C ASP A 270 12.66 -23.06 21.27
N LYS A 271 13.10 -21.98 21.93
CA LYS A 271 12.30 -21.18 22.86
C LYS A 271 11.09 -20.53 22.18
N VAL A 272 11.28 -19.91 21.01
CA VAL A 272 10.20 -19.26 20.24
C VAL A 272 9.18 -20.29 19.74
N ILE A 273 9.64 -21.42 19.19
CA ILE A 273 8.73 -22.51 18.74
C ILE A 273 7.83 -23.00 19.87
N LYS A 274 8.37 -23.09 21.08
CA LYS A 274 7.60 -23.49 22.26
C LYS A 274 6.65 -22.38 22.73
N ARG A 275 7.12 -21.12 22.76
CA ARG A 275 6.38 -20.01 23.38
C ARG A 275 5.21 -19.51 22.52
N VAL A 276 5.35 -19.49 21.19
CA VAL A 276 4.30 -19.00 20.27
C VAL A 276 2.94 -19.69 20.49
N PRO A 277 2.81 -21.03 20.56
CA PRO A 277 1.53 -21.68 20.82
C PRO A 277 0.95 -21.32 22.21
N GLU A 278 1.78 -21.09 23.24
CA GLU A 278 1.34 -20.68 24.55
C GLU A 278 0.71 -19.28 24.52
N LEU A 279 1.38 -18.31 23.87
CA LEU A 279 0.85 -16.96 23.70
C LEU A 279 -0.44 -16.93 22.87
N ILE A 280 -0.52 -17.76 21.82
CA ILE A 280 -1.75 -17.88 21.01
C ILE A 280 -2.92 -18.36 21.88
N ALA A 281 -2.68 -19.32 22.80
CA ALA A 281 -3.72 -19.86 23.69
C ALA A 281 -4.28 -18.80 24.67
N GLU A 282 -3.50 -17.77 25.00
CA GLU A 282 -3.90 -16.66 25.87
C GLU A 282 -4.83 -15.63 25.17
N LEU A 283 -4.91 -15.65 23.81
CA LEU A 283 -5.70 -14.69 23.05
C LEU A 283 -7.22 -14.95 23.16
N PRO A 284 -8.04 -13.91 22.99
CA PRO A 284 -9.48 -14.05 22.79
C PRO A 284 -9.81 -14.95 21.58
N GLU A 285 -11.01 -15.54 21.53
CA GLU A 285 -11.40 -16.58 20.57
C GLU A 285 -11.10 -16.25 19.11
N LEU A 286 -11.48 -15.06 18.62
CA LEU A 286 -11.30 -14.70 17.22
C LEU A 286 -9.82 -14.53 16.81
N PRO A 287 -8.99 -13.70 17.49
CA PRO A 287 -7.57 -13.61 17.18
C PRO A 287 -6.83 -14.93 17.40
N ARG A 288 -7.20 -15.72 18.44
CA ARG A 288 -6.64 -17.04 18.69
C ARG A 288 -6.85 -17.98 17.51
N THR A 289 -8.10 -18.14 17.03
CA THR A 289 -8.41 -19.00 15.88
C THR A 289 -7.62 -18.63 14.63
N ASN A 290 -7.46 -17.32 14.37
CA ASN A 290 -6.65 -16.84 13.25
C ASN A 290 -5.17 -17.20 13.43
N ALA A 291 -4.59 -16.85 14.58
CA ALA A 291 -3.17 -17.05 14.86
C ALA A 291 -2.78 -18.55 14.89
N GLU A 292 -3.64 -19.41 15.45
CA GLU A 292 -3.45 -20.88 15.41
C GLU A 292 -3.33 -21.41 13.98
N ALA A 293 -4.27 -21.00 13.12
CA ALA A 293 -4.27 -21.42 11.71
C ALA A 293 -3.06 -20.83 10.95
N ALA A 294 -2.75 -19.56 11.16
CA ALA A 294 -1.62 -18.88 10.53
C ALA A 294 -0.29 -19.52 10.92
N TRP A 295 -0.03 -19.70 12.21
CA TRP A 295 1.20 -20.32 12.70
C TRP A 295 1.34 -21.79 12.26
N ARG A 296 0.25 -22.57 12.33
CA ARG A 296 0.25 -23.97 11.89
C ARG A 296 0.57 -24.10 10.42
N ASP A 297 -0.09 -23.31 9.57
CA ASP A 297 -0.12 -23.50 8.12
C ASP A 297 0.93 -22.66 7.37
N TYR A 298 1.37 -21.52 7.91
CA TYR A 298 2.26 -20.56 7.24
C TYR A 298 3.44 -20.10 8.09
N GLY A 299 3.54 -20.51 9.36
CA GLY A 299 4.66 -20.18 10.23
C GLY A 299 5.92 -20.98 9.87
N GLU A 300 7.08 -20.31 9.82
CA GLU A 300 8.39 -20.95 9.57
C GLU A 300 9.43 -20.47 10.56
N VAL A 301 10.34 -21.38 10.92
CA VAL A 301 11.54 -21.06 11.70
C VAL A 301 12.75 -21.65 10.99
N VAL A 302 13.65 -20.78 10.56
CA VAL A 302 14.79 -21.10 9.73
C VAL A 302 16.07 -20.84 10.49
N LEU A 303 16.88 -21.86 10.66
CA LEU A 303 18.22 -21.79 11.25
C LEU A 303 19.25 -21.65 10.12
N CYS A 304 20.05 -20.61 10.20
CA CYS A 304 21.16 -20.29 9.30
C CYS A 304 22.51 -20.37 10.06
N ASP A 305 23.58 -20.50 9.33
CA ASP A 305 24.92 -20.57 9.92
C ASP A 305 25.54 -19.16 10.07
N THR A 306 25.13 -18.19 9.26
CA THR A 306 25.71 -16.82 9.21
C THR A 306 24.68 -15.73 9.00
N ASP A 307 25.03 -14.49 9.37
CA ASP A 307 24.23 -13.29 9.11
C ASP A 307 23.99 -13.05 7.60
N GLU A 308 24.98 -13.38 6.73
CA GLU A 308 24.84 -13.29 5.28
C GLU A 308 23.78 -14.25 4.73
N GLU A 309 23.72 -15.48 5.25
CA GLU A 309 22.68 -16.44 4.87
C GLU A 309 21.30 -15.95 5.31
N ILE A 310 21.19 -15.37 6.52
CA ILE A 310 19.95 -14.74 7.00
C ILE A 310 19.54 -13.60 6.09
N ALA A 311 20.46 -12.69 5.77
CA ALA A 311 20.16 -11.55 4.90
C ALA A 311 19.74 -12.00 3.49
N SER A 312 20.38 -13.04 2.96
CA SER A 312 20.04 -13.60 1.64
C SER A 312 18.64 -14.21 1.63
N ILE A 313 18.32 -15.05 2.61
CA ILE A 313 16.99 -15.69 2.68
C ILE A 313 15.89 -14.66 2.94
N SER A 314 16.16 -13.65 3.79
CA SER A 314 15.23 -12.56 4.03
C SER A 314 14.94 -11.77 2.75
N ASP A 315 15.98 -11.43 1.97
CA ASP A 315 15.83 -10.75 0.68
C ASP A 315 15.08 -11.62 -0.35
N ASP A 316 15.22 -12.96 -0.29
CA ASP A 316 14.46 -13.90 -1.14
C ASP A 316 12.97 -13.96 -0.77
N TYR A 317 12.64 -13.88 0.50
CA TYR A 317 11.25 -13.80 0.97
C TYR A 317 10.64 -12.43 0.69
N ALA A 318 11.44 -11.37 0.76
CA ALA A 318 11.02 -9.98 0.57
C ALA A 318 9.74 -9.64 1.37
N PRO A 319 9.77 -9.79 2.70
CA PRO A 319 8.60 -9.71 3.56
C PRO A 319 7.96 -8.32 3.56
N GLU A 320 6.67 -8.28 3.88
CA GLU A 320 5.96 -7.03 4.12
C GLU A 320 6.55 -6.25 5.29
N HIS A 321 6.62 -6.89 6.44
CA HIS A 321 7.23 -6.36 7.65
C HIS A 321 8.48 -7.16 7.97
N LEU A 322 9.59 -6.47 8.21
CA LEU A 322 10.85 -7.09 8.58
C LEU A 322 11.37 -6.46 9.87
N GLU A 323 11.46 -7.26 10.93
CA GLU A 323 12.08 -6.84 12.19
C GLU A 323 13.49 -7.40 12.29
N VAL A 324 14.41 -6.61 12.87
CA VAL A 324 15.79 -7.01 13.14
C VAL A 324 16.07 -6.82 14.61
N GLN A 325 16.24 -7.92 15.32
CA GLN A 325 16.51 -7.99 16.77
C GLN A 325 17.84 -8.73 17.01
N THR A 326 18.95 -8.11 16.58
CA THR A 326 20.28 -8.69 16.62
C THR A 326 21.29 -7.71 17.21
N LYS A 327 22.45 -8.21 17.56
CA LYS A 327 23.57 -7.36 17.98
C LYS A 327 24.09 -6.45 16.84
N ASN A 328 23.95 -6.88 15.59
CA ASN A 328 24.51 -6.22 14.40
C ASN A 328 23.48 -5.37 13.63
N LEU A 329 22.68 -4.57 14.33
CA LEU A 329 21.56 -3.80 13.73
C LEU A 329 21.98 -2.98 12.51
N GLU A 330 23.08 -2.22 12.61
CA GLU A 330 23.56 -1.35 11.54
C GLU A 330 24.00 -2.14 10.30
N TRP A 331 24.64 -3.31 10.51
CA TRP A 331 25.01 -4.17 9.40
C TRP A 331 23.80 -4.66 8.63
N PHE A 332 22.77 -5.18 9.31
CA PHE A 332 21.52 -5.60 8.68
C PHE A 332 20.81 -4.45 7.99
N HIS A 333 20.71 -3.28 8.63
CA HIS A 333 20.10 -2.08 8.04
C HIS A 333 20.75 -1.70 6.70
N ASN A 334 22.07 -1.81 6.60
CA ASN A 334 22.82 -1.48 5.38
C ASN A 334 22.81 -2.61 4.34
N ARG A 335 22.61 -3.88 4.75
CA ARG A 335 22.72 -5.06 3.90
C ARG A 335 21.39 -5.46 3.26
N LEU A 336 20.27 -5.36 3.99
CA LEU A 336 18.95 -5.77 3.55
C LEU A 336 18.42 -4.83 2.47
N LYS A 337 17.71 -5.41 1.46
CA LYS A 337 17.26 -4.68 0.28
C LYS A 337 15.77 -4.87 -0.03
N ASN A 338 15.19 -6.01 0.32
CA ASN A 338 13.86 -6.42 -0.10
C ASN A 338 12.93 -6.56 1.10
N TYR A 339 12.16 -5.52 1.38
CA TYR A 339 11.13 -5.49 2.44
C TYR A 339 10.11 -4.38 2.18
N GLY A 340 8.95 -4.47 2.77
CA GLY A 340 7.96 -3.38 2.74
C GLY A 340 8.31 -2.30 3.76
N SER A 341 8.53 -2.68 5.02
CA SER A 341 9.00 -1.80 6.11
C SER A 341 9.97 -2.55 7.01
N LEU A 342 11.05 -1.86 7.45
CA LEU A 342 12.09 -2.40 8.31
C LEU A 342 12.00 -1.78 9.71
N PHE A 343 11.99 -2.64 10.73
CA PHE A 343 11.98 -2.27 12.14
C PHE A 343 13.34 -2.67 12.75
N VAL A 344 14.08 -1.71 13.27
CA VAL A 344 15.48 -1.87 13.68
C VAL A 344 15.60 -1.79 15.20
N GLY A 345 15.89 -2.91 15.85
CA GLY A 345 16.00 -3.05 17.29
C GLY A 345 14.70 -3.54 17.97
N GLU A 346 14.82 -4.09 19.17
CA GLU A 346 13.69 -4.60 19.95
C GLU A 346 12.75 -3.51 20.50
N GLU A 347 13.23 -2.24 20.51
CA GLU A 347 12.44 -1.09 20.98
C GLU A 347 11.34 -0.67 19.98
N THR A 348 11.29 -1.26 18.81
CA THR A 348 10.26 -1.03 17.81
C THR A 348 9.62 -2.35 17.38
N THR A 349 8.35 -2.29 16.97
CA THR A 349 7.60 -3.45 16.49
C THR A 349 6.62 -3.05 15.40
N VAL A 350 6.13 -4.02 14.63
CA VAL A 350 5.09 -3.83 13.62
C VAL A 350 3.89 -3.05 14.17
N ALA A 351 3.43 -3.38 15.39
CA ALA A 351 2.29 -2.70 15.99
C ALA A 351 2.50 -1.18 16.13
N TYR A 352 3.71 -0.70 16.40
CA TYR A 352 4.00 0.74 16.48
C TYR A 352 3.98 1.38 15.09
N GLY A 353 4.59 0.72 14.09
CA GLY A 353 4.55 1.15 12.69
C GLY A 353 3.14 1.20 12.14
N ASP A 354 2.37 0.18 12.43
CA ASP A 354 0.98 0.04 12.01
C ASP A 354 0.07 1.14 12.57
N LYS A 355 0.37 1.65 13.74
CA LYS A 355 -0.55 2.56 14.43
C LYS A 355 -0.06 4.00 14.49
N CYS A 356 1.18 4.26 14.89
CA CYS A 356 1.52 5.62 15.30
C CYS A 356 3.01 6.01 15.24
N SER A 357 3.94 5.17 14.81
CA SER A 357 5.36 5.58 14.74
C SER A 357 5.66 6.57 13.60
N GLY A 358 4.85 6.57 12.55
CA GLY A 358 4.93 7.57 11.46
C GLY A 358 5.16 6.99 10.07
N THR A 359 5.76 5.82 9.94
CA THR A 359 5.89 5.10 8.67
C THR A 359 4.53 4.58 8.19
N ASN A 360 4.39 4.34 6.88
CA ASN A 360 3.12 3.88 6.33
C ASN A 360 3.00 2.36 6.42
N HIS A 361 1.85 1.86 6.86
CA HIS A 361 1.58 0.44 6.99
C HIS A 361 0.91 -0.20 5.77
N ILE A 362 0.60 0.57 4.74
CA ILE A 362 0.06 0.02 3.49
C ILE A 362 1.25 -0.44 2.66
N LEU A 363 1.59 -1.71 2.79
CA LEU A 363 2.85 -2.30 2.38
C LEU A 363 2.66 -3.41 1.34
N PRO A 364 3.69 -3.69 0.51
CA PRO A 364 3.65 -4.78 -0.46
C PRO A 364 3.81 -6.13 0.23
N THR A 365 3.02 -7.11 -0.19
CA THR A 365 3.09 -8.51 0.28
C THR A 365 3.53 -9.45 -0.84
N LYS A 366 3.69 -10.74 -0.54
CA LYS A 366 3.96 -11.80 -1.53
C LYS A 366 5.20 -11.52 -2.37
N GLY A 367 6.25 -11.07 -1.72
CA GLY A 367 7.52 -10.80 -2.34
C GLY A 367 7.56 -9.55 -3.22
N ALA A 368 6.52 -8.71 -3.22
CA ALA A 368 6.52 -7.46 -3.99
C ALA A 368 7.48 -6.41 -3.42
N GLY A 369 8.00 -6.59 -2.20
CA GLY A 369 9.11 -5.81 -1.65
C GLY A 369 10.37 -5.78 -2.51
N ARG A 370 10.50 -6.70 -3.50
CA ARG A 370 11.60 -6.71 -4.48
C ARG A 370 11.57 -5.54 -5.47
N TYR A 371 10.41 -4.93 -5.72
CA TYR A 371 10.28 -3.88 -6.74
C TYR A 371 9.50 -2.65 -6.28
N THR A 372 8.87 -2.69 -5.12
CA THR A 372 8.10 -1.55 -4.59
C THR A 372 8.15 -1.53 -3.07
N GLY A 373 8.14 -0.34 -2.50
CA GLY A 373 7.90 -0.13 -1.07
C GLY A 373 6.43 0.14 -0.77
N GLY A 374 6.15 0.57 0.45
CA GLY A 374 4.81 0.94 0.89
C GLY A 374 4.23 2.18 0.23
N LEU A 375 3.02 2.52 0.64
CA LEU A 375 2.38 3.77 0.24
C LEU A 375 3.20 4.96 0.75
N PHE A 376 3.50 5.88 -0.13
CA PHE A 376 4.20 7.12 0.17
C PHE A 376 3.73 8.25 -0.76
N VAL A 377 4.12 9.48 -0.50
CA VAL A 377 3.66 10.66 -1.26
C VAL A 377 3.83 10.52 -2.77
N GLY A 378 4.91 9.89 -3.22
CA GLY A 378 5.20 9.71 -4.65
C GLY A 378 4.18 8.85 -5.40
N LYS A 379 3.40 7.99 -4.70
CA LYS A 379 2.31 7.24 -5.35
C LYS A 379 1.19 8.16 -5.85
N PHE A 380 1.03 9.32 -5.25
CA PHE A 380 0.04 10.32 -5.64
C PHE A 380 0.57 11.40 -6.59
N ILE A 381 1.85 11.33 -6.99
CA ILE A 381 2.51 12.34 -7.79
C ILE A 381 2.91 11.75 -9.13
N LYS A 382 2.39 12.35 -10.22
CA LYS A 382 2.78 12.02 -11.58
C LYS A 382 4.09 12.71 -11.91
N THR A 383 5.05 11.96 -12.41
CA THR A 383 6.31 12.45 -12.96
C THR A 383 6.16 12.62 -14.46
N LEU A 384 5.95 13.85 -14.92
CA LEU A 384 5.66 14.16 -16.33
C LEU A 384 6.86 14.81 -16.98
N SER A 385 7.29 14.29 -18.13
CA SER A 385 8.35 14.89 -18.92
C SER A 385 7.78 15.89 -19.92
N PHE A 386 8.57 16.93 -20.23
CA PHE A 386 8.34 17.85 -21.33
C PHE A 386 9.63 18.12 -22.08
N GLN A 387 9.51 18.57 -23.32
CA GLN A 387 10.64 19.01 -24.13
C GLN A 387 10.30 20.26 -24.91
N ARG A 388 11.29 21.11 -25.11
CA ARG A 388 11.20 22.27 -25.98
C ARG A 388 12.53 22.48 -26.70
N MET A 389 12.47 23.09 -27.85
CA MET A 389 13.69 23.40 -28.61
C MET A 389 13.57 24.70 -29.41
N THR A 390 14.72 25.27 -29.73
CA THR A 390 14.82 26.40 -30.62
C THR A 390 14.74 25.96 -32.10
N LYS A 391 14.50 26.91 -32.99
CA LYS A 391 14.56 26.62 -34.45
C LYS A 391 15.92 26.06 -34.86
N LYS A 392 17.01 26.62 -34.30
CA LYS A 392 18.39 26.19 -34.59
C LYS A 392 18.63 24.74 -34.22
N SER A 393 18.20 24.31 -33.05
CA SER A 393 18.39 22.91 -32.61
C SER A 393 17.56 21.91 -33.42
N THR A 394 16.47 22.38 -34.09
CA THR A 394 15.69 21.55 -35.02
C THR A 394 16.53 21.07 -36.22
N GLU A 395 17.58 21.79 -36.61
CA GLU A 395 18.45 21.37 -37.73
C GLU A 395 19.07 19.99 -37.43
N LEU A 396 19.77 19.84 -36.34
CA LEU A 396 20.41 18.55 -35.98
C LEU A 396 19.40 17.48 -35.55
N VAL A 397 18.46 17.83 -34.70
CA VAL A 397 17.50 16.88 -34.12
C VAL A 397 16.50 16.41 -35.19
N GLY A 398 15.99 17.34 -36.02
CA GLY A 398 15.04 17.01 -37.09
C GLY A 398 15.64 16.11 -38.17
N ALA A 399 16.87 16.39 -38.59
CA ALA A 399 17.58 15.56 -39.55
C ALA A 399 17.86 14.15 -39.00
N ALA A 400 18.33 14.05 -37.78
CA ALA A 400 18.57 12.75 -37.13
C ALA A 400 17.27 11.94 -36.93
N ALA A 401 16.20 12.61 -36.45
CA ALA A 401 14.91 11.98 -36.27
C ALA A 401 14.30 11.47 -37.58
N ALA A 402 14.42 12.23 -38.65
CA ALA A 402 13.95 11.84 -40.00
C ALA A 402 14.68 10.58 -40.50
N ARG A 403 16.01 10.51 -40.34
CA ARG A 403 16.80 9.33 -40.72
C ARG A 403 16.46 8.11 -39.88
N LEU A 404 16.43 8.26 -38.57
CA LEU A 404 16.09 7.15 -37.66
C LEU A 404 14.69 6.61 -37.95
N SER A 405 13.70 7.50 -38.12
CA SER A 405 12.34 7.09 -38.47
C SER A 405 12.27 6.30 -39.78
N ARG A 406 13.07 6.67 -40.78
CA ARG A 406 13.15 5.88 -42.03
C ARG A 406 13.77 4.53 -41.85
N TYR A 407 14.82 4.42 -41.02
CA TYR A 407 15.40 3.10 -40.68
C TYR A 407 14.38 2.19 -40.00
N GLU A 408 13.47 2.74 -39.20
CA GLU A 408 12.36 2.04 -38.56
C GLU A 408 11.16 1.80 -39.51
N GLY A 409 11.18 2.33 -40.75
CA GLY A 409 10.08 2.24 -41.72
C GLY A 409 8.93 3.23 -41.44
N MET A 410 9.14 4.23 -40.57
CA MET A 410 8.12 5.18 -40.12
C MET A 410 8.17 6.48 -40.94
N GLU A 411 7.77 6.45 -42.22
CA GLU A 411 7.90 7.58 -43.13
C GLU A 411 7.11 8.82 -42.68
N ALA A 412 5.92 8.67 -42.08
CA ALA A 412 5.17 9.82 -41.59
C ALA A 412 5.92 10.53 -40.45
N HIS A 413 6.58 9.79 -39.53
CA HIS A 413 7.45 10.35 -38.50
C HIS A 413 8.64 11.11 -39.14
N ALA A 414 9.30 10.51 -40.14
CA ALA A 414 10.41 11.15 -40.84
C ALA A 414 9.98 12.49 -41.42
N ARG A 415 8.84 12.53 -42.10
CA ARG A 415 8.29 13.77 -42.71
C ARG A 415 8.00 14.87 -41.68
N THR A 416 7.74 14.53 -40.41
CA THR A 416 7.58 15.57 -39.36
C THR A 416 8.87 16.36 -39.15
N GLY A 417 10.03 15.71 -39.28
CA GLY A 417 11.35 16.35 -39.28
C GLY A 417 11.56 17.15 -40.54
N ASP A 418 11.38 16.53 -41.74
CA ASP A 418 11.63 17.18 -43.04
C ASP A 418 10.85 18.47 -43.23
N VAL A 419 9.57 18.47 -42.85
CA VAL A 419 8.71 19.68 -42.99
C VAL A 419 9.22 20.82 -42.11
N ARG A 420 9.72 20.54 -40.91
CA ARG A 420 10.29 21.56 -40.04
C ARG A 420 11.62 22.07 -40.54
N LEU A 421 12.51 21.19 -41.01
CA LEU A 421 13.78 21.56 -41.65
C LEU A 421 13.52 22.49 -42.84
N LYS A 422 12.66 22.10 -43.77
CA LYS A 422 12.26 22.92 -44.91
C LYS A 422 11.67 24.27 -44.50
N LYS A 423 10.75 24.27 -43.51
CA LYS A 423 10.10 25.50 -43.00
C LYS A 423 11.11 26.50 -42.44
N TYR A 424 12.16 26.01 -41.79
CA TYR A 424 13.18 26.87 -41.16
C TYR A 424 14.39 27.13 -42.02
N GLY A 425 14.41 26.61 -43.28
CA GLY A 425 15.48 26.83 -44.24
C GLY A 425 16.73 25.99 -44.03
N PHE A 426 16.59 24.83 -43.35
CA PHE A 426 17.67 23.87 -43.18
C PHE A 426 17.62 22.80 -44.28
N SER A 427 18.79 22.27 -44.63
CA SER A 427 18.93 21.15 -45.57
C SER A 427 18.74 19.83 -44.83
N ASN A 428 18.13 18.82 -45.48
CA ASN A 428 18.07 17.46 -44.96
C ASN A 428 19.44 16.78 -44.99
#